data_65911c3a9e014c260d1da1dd940f95a3
#
_entry.id   65911c3a9e014c260d1da1dd940f95a3
#
_cell.length_a   1.000
_cell.length_b   1.000
_cell.length_c   1.000
_cell.angle_alpha   90.00
_cell.angle_beta   90.00
_cell.angle_gamma   90.00
#
_symmetry.space_group_name_H-M   'P 1'
#
loop_
_entity.id
_entity.type
_entity.pdbx_description
1 polymer ?
#
loop_
_entity_poly.entity_id
_entity_poly.type
_entity_poly.pdbx_seq_one_letter_code
_entity_poly.pdbx_strand_id
1 'polypeptide(L)'
;MQASDLNTPISQNPAFLKRMKQRSRADQRFRYYGLLAIFIALALLVTLLVSITFEARSAFTRHEVSLDLQLTDTDSRSVYRSIRGAIQNMAGDPADRDVRIEMSQLVSRLAAGEITEALQTSGVDLSAAYPVRVPVSDEADRYLKGLATPVHRFDGRGFDQEGSRIESDFSGAMEIFHRWHREQISTIRHREYEPALRMRDGLARQAEAAPGDRQLAMRLAGAEHRVELIEARLSDFEARINAERLVLDEFTPSVLFRSGEGWMKAVSISGGMIEAEPVISGLDPDRQRGEILVIEQPESQRSIPDAQIVVLERFQTAGRISSHFNGALFGNADSSDAEFAGVLSGLVGSIMIILVTMGLAVPVGIAAAVYLEEFAPRNRWTSFVQVNINNLAAIPSIVFGLLGAAIFVNGVIIPIPFVDGVFRLGGGLGRGWPLVGGIVLALMTLPTIIIASRAALGAVPGSVRQAALAMGATRLQTVNHHVLPMASPGILTGSIIGLAQAIGETAPLLLIGMVAFVAEMPQGATDRATALPVLIFQWSTRAERAWEPMTSAAIIILLLVMLVLNGLAVLMRLRYEK
;
A
#
# COMPACT_ATOMS: atom_id res chain seq x y z
N MET A 1 -9.95 -21.60 72.08
CA MET A 1 -10.91 -21.65 70.96
C MET A 1 -12.18 -22.28 71.53
N GLN A 2 -13.22 -21.44 71.67
CA GLN A 2 -14.46 -21.84 72.33
C GLN A 2 -15.29 -22.75 71.42
N ALA A 3 -15.86 -23.78 71.97
CA ALA A 3 -16.66 -24.82 71.28
C ALA A 3 -17.97 -24.37 70.69
N SER A 4 -18.24 -23.06 70.68
CA SER A 4 -19.47 -22.43 70.11
C SER A 4 -19.40 -22.16 68.59
N ASP A 5 -18.24 -22.32 67.95
CA ASP A 5 -18.09 -21.96 66.51
C ASP A 5 -18.38 -23.12 65.54
N LEU A 6 -18.68 -24.32 66.05
CA LEU A 6 -18.90 -25.51 65.21
C LEU A 6 -20.33 -25.68 64.66
N ASN A 7 -21.29 -24.88 65.16
CA ASN A 7 -22.71 -25.03 64.77
C ASN A 7 -23.28 -23.90 63.88
N THR A 8 -22.47 -22.94 63.46
CA THR A 8 -22.91 -21.93 62.49
C THR A 8 -22.81 -22.48 61.09
N PRO A 9 -23.87 -22.45 60.28
CA PRO A 9 -23.80 -22.88 58.87
C PRO A 9 -22.65 -22.12 58.16
N ILE A 10 -21.85 -22.81 57.35
CA ILE A 10 -20.70 -22.27 56.63
C ILE A 10 -21.05 -20.98 55.88
N SER A 11 -22.32 -20.82 55.45
CA SER A 11 -22.86 -19.64 54.79
C SER A 11 -22.98 -18.41 55.67
N GLN A 12 -22.92 -18.54 57.01
CA GLN A 12 -23.04 -17.42 58.00
C GLN A 12 -21.71 -17.07 58.66
N ASN A 13 -20.63 -17.82 58.37
CA ASN A 13 -19.32 -17.52 58.94
C ASN A 13 -18.75 -16.24 58.32
N PRO A 14 -18.47 -15.19 59.15
CA PRO A 14 -18.02 -13.89 58.64
C PRO A 14 -16.67 -13.98 57.91
N ALA A 15 -15.79 -14.89 58.28
CA ALA A 15 -14.51 -15.13 57.63
C ALA A 15 -14.71 -15.76 56.24
N PHE A 16 -15.67 -16.66 56.09
CA PHE A 16 -16.05 -17.24 54.79
C PHE A 16 -16.68 -16.21 53.87
N LEU A 17 -17.60 -15.40 54.35
CA LEU A 17 -18.25 -14.32 53.58
C LEU A 17 -17.24 -13.25 53.13
N LYS A 18 -16.25 -12.94 53.99
CA LYS A 18 -15.17 -11.99 53.64
C LYS A 18 -14.28 -12.55 52.52
N ARG A 19 -13.90 -13.82 52.59
CA ARG A 19 -13.13 -14.50 51.52
C ARG A 19 -13.92 -14.62 50.21
N MET A 20 -15.21 -14.94 50.30
CA MET A 20 -16.10 -15.00 49.12
C MET A 20 -16.24 -13.64 48.46
N LYS A 21 -16.43 -12.54 49.23
CA LYS A 21 -16.45 -11.18 48.71
C LYS A 21 -15.10 -10.75 48.09
N GLN A 22 -13.99 -11.18 48.66
CA GLN A 22 -12.66 -10.91 48.11
C GLN A 22 -12.46 -11.65 46.77
N ARG A 23 -12.86 -12.94 46.68
CA ARG A 23 -12.81 -13.71 45.42
C ARG A 23 -13.73 -13.13 44.38
N SER A 24 -14.97 -12.75 44.72
CA SER A 24 -15.90 -12.10 43.81
C SER A 24 -15.36 -10.75 43.27
N ARG A 25 -14.69 -9.96 44.16
CA ARG A 25 -14.04 -8.72 43.71
C ARG A 25 -12.84 -8.97 42.80
N ALA A 26 -12.07 -10.02 43.06
CA ALA A 26 -10.94 -10.43 42.21
C ALA A 26 -11.44 -10.89 40.84
N ASP A 27 -12.52 -11.68 40.81
CA ASP A 27 -13.16 -12.15 39.60
C ASP A 27 -13.75 -10.99 38.76
N GLN A 28 -14.42 -10.03 39.44
CA GLN A 28 -14.90 -8.81 38.77
C GLN A 28 -13.73 -8.00 38.18
N ARG A 29 -12.61 -7.80 38.89
CA ARG A 29 -11.42 -7.11 38.39
C ARG A 29 -10.87 -7.82 37.14
N PHE A 30 -10.76 -9.15 37.21
CA PHE A 30 -10.27 -9.93 36.06
C PHE A 30 -11.18 -9.78 34.84
N ARG A 31 -12.51 -9.78 35.06
CA ARG A 31 -13.48 -9.48 33.99
C ARG A 31 -13.29 -8.08 33.39
N TYR A 32 -13.04 -7.06 34.23
CA TYR A 32 -12.75 -5.71 33.74
C TYR A 32 -11.44 -5.65 32.96
N TYR A 33 -10.40 -6.36 33.37
CA TYR A 33 -9.14 -6.45 32.61
C TYR A 33 -9.37 -7.12 31.26
N GLY A 34 -10.17 -8.17 31.19
CA GLY A 34 -10.54 -8.81 29.92
C GLY A 34 -11.32 -7.86 29.00
N LEU A 35 -12.31 -7.14 29.55
CA LEU A 35 -13.05 -6.14 28.77
C LEU A 35 -12.16 -4.99 28.29
N LEU A 36 -11.24 -4.50 29.16
CA LEU A 36 -10.26 -3.47 28.78
C LEU A 36 -9.34 -3.96 27.66
N ALA A 37 -8.83 -5.19 27.74
CA ALA A 37 -7.99 -5.76 26.68
C ALA A 37 -8.73 -5.84 25.34
N ILE A 38 -10.00 -6.28 25.36
CA ILE A 38 -10.83 -6.30 24.16
C ILE A 38 -11.05 -4.88 23.61
N PHE A 39 -11.34 -3.93 24.49
CA PHE A 39 -11.52 -2.53 24.11
C PHE A 39 -10.26 -1.94 23.47
N ILE A 40 -9.08 -2.19 24.06
CA ILE A 40 -7.79 -1.73 23.51
C ILE A 40 -7.54 -2.36 22.14
N ALA A 41 -7.74 -3.67 21.99
CA ALA A 41 -7.58 -4.36 20.72
C ALA A 41 -8.51 -3.79 19.63
N LEU A 42 -9.79 -3.56 19.98
CA LEU A 42 -10.77 -2.97 19.07
C LEU A 42 -10.42 -1.52 18.72
N ALA A 43 -9.98 -0.73 19.70
CA ALA A 43 -9.56 0.66 19.47
C ALA A 43 -8.36 0.74 18.52
N LEU A 44 -7.36 -0.13 18.68
CA LEU A 44 -6.22 -0.22 17.77
C LEU A 44 -6.65 -0.61 16.36
N LEU A 45 -7.54 -1.59 16.23
CA LEU A 45 -8.07 -2.00 14.93
C LEU A 45 -8.84 -0.86 14.26
N VAL A 46 -9.72 -0.18 14.99
CA VAL A 46 -10.48 0.96 14.46
C VAL A 46 -9.53 2.10 14.04
N THR A 47 -8.52 2.41 14.85
CA THR A 47 -7.52 3.44 14.50
C THR A 47 -6.80 3.09 13.20
N LEU A 48 -6.38 1.83 13.03
CA LEU A 48 -5.74 1.37 11.81
C LEU A 48 -6.67 1.49 10.59
N LEU A 49 -7.92 1.04 10.72
CA LEU A 49 -8.90 1.12 9.62
C LEU A 49 -9.21 2.58 9.25
N VAL A 50 -9.35 3.46 10.24
CA VAL A 50 -9.58 4.89 10.00
C VAL A 50 -8.37 5.51 9.29
N SER A 51 -7.14 5.21 9.73
CA SER A 51 -5.92 5.71 9.09
C SER A 51 -5.84 5.28 7.62
N ILE A 52 -6.00 3.99 7.34
CA ILE A 52 -5.99 3.45 5.97
C ILE A 52 -7.10 4.08 5.12
N THR A 53 -8.32 4.25 5.67
CA THR A 53 -9.44 4.86 4.95
C THR A 53 -9.17 6.33 4.62
N PHE A 54 -8.55 7.04 5.54
CA PHE A 54 -8.20 8.45 5.33
C PHE A 54 -7.15 8.60 4.21
N GLU A 55 -6.15 7.73 4.20
CA GLU A 55 -5.09 7.72 3.19
C GLU A 55 -5.61 7.27 1.81
N ALA A 56 -6.43 6.23 1.77
CA ALA A 56 -7.03 5.71 0.55
C ALA A 56 -7.97 6.70 -0.16
N ARG A 57 -8.53 7.68 0.57
CA ARG A 57 -9.53 8.62 0.02
C ARG A 57 -9.06 9.28 -1.27
N SER A 58 -7.79 9.65 -1.34
CA SER A 58 -7.24 10.34 -2.50
C SER A 58 -7.10 9.43 -3.73
N ALA A 59 -7.01 8.11 -3.59
CA ALA A 59 -6.95 7.17 -4.70
C ALA A 59 -8.29 7.00 -5.43
N PHE A 60 -9.42 7.29 -4.78
CA PHE A 60 -10.75 7.15 -5.38
C PHE A 60 -11.15 8.32 -6.29
N THR A 61 -10.35 9.38 -6.32
CA THR A 61 -10.54 10.51 -7.23
C THR A 61 -9.27 10.76 -8.03
N ARG A 62 -9.41 11.22 -9.26
CA ARG A 62 -8.31 11.68 -10.11
C ARG A 62 -8.68 12.97 -10.79
N HIS A 63 -7.69 13.83 -11.06
CA HIS A 63 -7.87 15.01 -11.85
C HIS A 63 -7.57 14.72 -13.32
N GLU A 64 -8.41 15.28 -14.18
CA GLU A 64 -8.28 15.18 -15.63
C GLU A 64 -8.23 16.57 -16.24
N VAL A 65 -7.38 16.74 -17.24
CA VAL A 65 -7.32 17.94 -18.06
C VAL A 65 -8.11 17.74 -19.35
N SER A 66 -8.95 18.71 -19.68
CA SER A 66 -9.70 18.72 -20.94
C SER A 66 -8.87 19.38 -22.03
N LEU A 67 -8.51 18.62 -23.06
CA LEU A 67 -7.69 19.04 -24.19
C LEU A 67 -8.48 18.91 -25.50
N ASP A 68 -8.25 19.84 -26.43
CA ASP A 68 -8.78 19.79 -27.79
C ASP A 68 -7.63 19.33 -28.72
N LEU A 69 -7.62 18.04 -29.11
CA LEU A 69 -6.52 17.44 -29.88
C LEU A 69 -6.73 17.67 -31.38
N GLN A 70 -5.69 18.15 -32.05
CA GLN A 70 -5.58 18.11 -33.49
C GLN A 70 -4.81 16.86 -33.91
N LEU A 71 -5.51 15.87 -34.39
CA LEU A 71 -4.95 14.56 -34.72
C LEU A 71 -4.53 14.54 -36.20
N THR A 72 -3.31 14.11 -36.45
CA THR A 72 -2.79 13.85 -37.79
C THR A 72 -2.84 12.38 -38.17
N ASP A 73 -2.80 11.51 -37.17
CA ASP A 73 -2.85 10.05 -37.29
C ASP A 73 -3.37 9.44 -35.97
N THR A 74 -3.82 8.21 -36.02
CA THR A 74 -4.35 7.47 -34.86
C THR A 74 -3.29 6.58 -34.18
N ASP A 75 -2.02 6.68 -34.58
CA ASP A 75 -0.96 5.96 -33.90
C ASP A 75 -0.61 6.62 -32.54
N SER A 76 -0.19 5.83 -31.56
CA SER A 76 0.08 6.28 -30.18
C SER A 76 1.15 7.39 -30.10
N ARG A 77 2.13 7.40 -31.01
CA ARG A 77 3.16 8.45 -31.07
C ARG A 77 2.60 9.78 -31.56
N SER A 78 1.71 9.74 -32.55
CA SER A 78 1.05 10.91 -33.09
C SER A 78 0.09 11.50 -32.07
N VAL A 79 -0.72 10.66 -31.44
CA VAL A 79 -1.63 11.05 -30.35
C VAL A 79 -0.85 11.72 -29.21
N TYR A 80 0.26 11.12 -28.76
CA TYR A 80 1.09 11.72 -27.70
C TYR A 80 1.69 13.07 -28.11
N ARG A 81 2.11 13.21 -29.36
CA ARG A 81 2.59 14.48 -29.90
C ARG A 81 1.48 15.54 -29.92
N SER A 82 0.27 15.16 -30.29
CA SER A 82 -0.90 16.05 -30.27
C SER A 82 -1.28 16.48 -28.84
N ILE A 83 -1.23 15.57 -27.86
CA ILE A 83 -1.42 15.90 -26.44
C ILE A 83 -0.39 16.94 -25.99
N ARG A 84 0.90 16.70 -26.26
CA ARG A 84 1.96 17.65 -25.90
C ARG A 84 1.78 19.01 -26.58
N GLY A 85 1.40 19.02 -27.85
CA GLY A 85 1.11 20.24 -28.58
C GLY A 85 -0.07 21.01 -28.00
N ALA A 86 -1.15 20.33 -27.64
CA ALA A 86 -2.31 20.93 -26.99
C ALA A 86 -1.95 21.54 -25.62
N ILE A 87 -1.17 20.83 -24.79
CA ILE A 87 -0.67 21.34 -23.52
C ILE A 87 0.17 22.59 -23.72
N GLN A 88 1.13 22.58 -24.67
CA GLN A 88 2.00 23.72 -24.95
C GLN A 88 1.21 24.93 -25.45
N ASN A 89 0.26 24.73 -26.36
CA ASN A 89 -0.59 25.80 -26.86
C ASN A 89 -1.45 26.47 -25.78
N MET A 90 -1.93 25.68 -24.82
CA MET A 90 -2.73 26.17 -23.70
C MET A 90 -1.87 26.76 -22.58
N ALA A 91 -0.67 26.22 -22.36
CA ALA A 91 0.26 26.72 -21.35
C ALA A 91 0.79 28.12 -21.66
N GLY A 92 0.77 28.56 -22.91
CA GLY A 92 1.30 29.85 -23.36
C GLY A 92 2.70 29.71 -23.93
N ASP A 93 3.40 30.86 -24.12
CA ASP A 93 4.76 30.88 -24.67
C ASP A 93 5.80 30.73 -23.54
N PRO A 94 6.40 29.53 -23.39
CA PRO A 94 7.42 29.31 -22.37
C PRO A 94 8.68 30.10 -22.67
N ALA A 95 9.30 30.64 -21.63
CA ALA A 95 10.48 31.48 -21.76
C ALA A 95 11.71 30.71 -22.28
N ASP A 96 11.80 29.41 -21.95
CA ASP A 96 12.94 28.57 -22.33
C ASP A 96 12.49 27.19 -22.84
N ARG A 97 13.44 26.51 -23.53
CA ARG A 97 13.25 25.15 -24.06
C ARG A 97 13.07 24.11 -22.95
N ASP A 98 13.82 24.25 -21.87
CA ASP A 98 13.77 23.27 -20.75
C ASP A 98 12.43 23.36 -20.02
N VAL A 99 11.94 24.57 -19.77
CA VAL A 99 10.59 24.84 -19.25
C VAL A 99 9.53 24.19 -20.14
N ARG A 100 9.68 24.26 -21.47
CA ARG A 100 8.77 23.62 -22.43
C ARG A 100 8.74 22.10 -22.33
N ILE A 101 9.90 21.48 -22.08
CA ILE A 101 10.03 20.04 -21.90
C ILE A 101 9.33 19.62 -20.59
N GLU A 102 9.59 20.31 -19.49
CA GLU A 102 8.98 20.05 -18.19
C GLU A 102 7.46 20.17 -18.23
N MET A 103 6.94 21.24 -18.82
CA MET A 103 5.48 21.43 -19.02
C MET A 103 4.82 20.28 -19.76
N SER A 104 5.51 19.68 -20.73
CA SER A 104 4.98 18.57 -21.52
C SER A 104 4.91 17.24 -20.78
N GLN A 105 5.57 17.12 -19.63
CA GLN A 105 5.55 15.91 -18.79
C GLN A 105 4.36 15.88 -17.82
N LEU A 106 3.47 16.86 -17.89
CA LEU A 106 2.26 16.95 -17.08
C LEU A 106 1.32 15.75 -17.28
N VAL A 107 1.42 15.06 -18.39
CA VAL A 107 0.61 13.91 -18.77
C VAL A 107 1.52 12.74 -19.15
N SER A 108 1.23 11.56 -18.62
CA SER A 108 1.96 10.31 -18.91
C SER A 108 1.81 9.90 -20.38
N ARG A 109 2.81 9.20 -20.91
CA ARG A 109 2.78 8.59 -22.25
C ARG A 109 1.70 7.51 -22.39
N LEU A 110 1.33 6.87 -21.29
CA LEU A 110 0.30 5.82 -21.27
C LEU A 110 -1.09 6.37 -21.67
N ALA A 111 -1.36 7.66 -21.39
CA ALA A 111 -2.59 8.32 -21.80
C ALA A 111 -2.82 8.25 -23.33
N ALA A 112 -1.75 8.32 -24.12
CA ALA A 112 -1.86 8.17 -25.57
C ALA A 112 -2.33 6.79 -26.00
N GLY A 113 -2.00 5.73 -25.23
CA GLY A 113 -2.45 4.37 -25.49
C GLY A 113 -3.97 4.22 -25.35
N GLU A 114 -4.53 4.69 -24.24
CA GLU A 114 -5.99 4.65 -23.99
C GLU A 114 -6.77 5.44 -25.06
N ILE A 115 -6.28 6.64 -25.40
CA ILE A 115 -6.91 7.46 -26.45
C ILE A 115 -6.81 6.77 -27.82
N THR A 116 -5.66 6.18 -28.17
CA THR A 116 -5.47 5.44 -29.42
C THR A 116 -6.48 4.30 -29.55
N GLU A 117 -6.68 3.52 -28.50
CA GLU A 117 -7.65 2.42 -28.47
C GLU A 117 -9.09 2.93 -28.64
N ALA A 118 -9.44 4.01 -27.95
CA ALA A 118 -10.74 4.66 -28.10
C ALA A 118 -10.98 5.20 -29.51
N LEU A 119 -9.97 5.81 -30.12
CA LEU A 119 -10.04 6.34 -31.50
C LEU A 119 -10.22 5.24 -32.56
N GLN A 120 -9.49 4.12 -32.40
CA GLN A 120 -9.61 2.97 -33.32
C GLN A 120 -11.00 2.33 -33.28
N THR A 121 -11.64 2.37 -32.09
CA THR A 121 -12.98 1.81 -31.91
C THR A 121 -14.09 2.73 -32.42
N SER A 122 -13.88 4.07 -32.39
CA SER A 122 -14.94 5.07 -32.65
C SER A 122 -15.01 5.60 -34.09
N GLY A 123 -14.03 5.33 -34.97
CA GLY A 123 -14.02 5.80 -36.37
C GLY A 123 -14.03 7.31 -36.49
N VAL A 124 -13.16 8.02 -35.81
CA VAL A 124 -13.13 9.48 -35.65
C VAL A 124 -12.70 10.21 -36.90
N ASP A 125 -13.36 11.34 -37.21
CA ASP A 125 -12.94 12.29 -38.25
C ASP A 125 -11.70 13.09 -37.77
N LEU A 126 -10.58 12.86 -38.43
CA LEU A 126 -9.30 13.51 -38.12
C LEU A 126 -9.21 14.98 -38.52
N SER A 127 -10.20 15.49 -39.28
CA SER A 127 -10.24 16.88 -39.75
C SER A 127 -10.74 17.87 -38.68
N ALA A 128 -11.40 17.39 -37.63
CA ALA A 128 -11.96 18.19 -36.56
C ALA A 128 -11.13 18.09 -35.29
N ALA A 129 -11.16 19.14 -34.46
CA ALA A 129 -10.57 19.06 -33.11
C ALA A 129 -11.35 18.04 -32.26
N TYR A 130 -10.64 17.08 -31.70
CA TYR A 130 -11.21 16.01 -30.89
C TYR A 130 -11.06 16.34 -29.40
N PRO A 131 -12.15 16.59 -28.67
CA PRO A 131 -12.09 16.87 -27.24
C PRO A 131 -11.83 15.58 -26.47
N VAL A 132 -10.76 15.59 -25.67
CA VAL A 132 -10.40 14.45 -24.81
C VAL A 132 -10.22 14.92 -23.37
N ARG A 133 -10.44 14.02 -22.43
CA ARG A 133 -10.04 14.16 -21.03
C ARG A 133 -8.88 13.23 -20.80
N VAL A 134 -7.81 13.79 -20.26
CA VAL A 134 -6.57 13.07 -20.03
C VAL A 134 -6.22 13.17 -18.56
N PRO A 135 -5.96 12.06 -17.87
CA PRO A 135 -5.49 12.11 -16.48
C PRO A 135 -4.15 12.86 -16.45
N VAL A 136 -4.01 13.75 -15.48
CA VAL A 136 -2.73 14.37 -15.18
C VAL A 136 -1.81 13.35 -14.52
N SER A 137 -0.49 13.60 -14.57
CA SER A 137 0.48 12.73 -13.88
C SER A 137 0.15 12.66 -12.37
N ASP A 138 0.58 11.58 -11.73
CA ASP A 138 0.36 11.35 -10.30
C ASP A 138 0.89 12.48 -9.41
N GLU A 139 2.04 13.08 -9.78
CA GLU A 139 2.63 14.23 -9.10
C GLU A 139 1.73 15.47 -9.21
N ALA A 140 1.19 15.71 -10.41
CA ALA A 140 0.26 16.81 -10.67
C ALA A 140 -1.08 16.59 -9.94
N ASP A 141 -1.59 15.36 -9.93
CA ASP A 141 -2.82 15.01 -9.19
C ASP A 141 -2.64 15.21 -7.69
N ARG A 142 -1.49 14.83 -7.12
CA ARG A 142 -1.14 15.08 -5.72
C ARG A 142 -1.06 16.58 -5.39
N TYR A 143 -0.48 17.37 -6.31
CA TYR A 143 -0.45 18.82 -6.15
C TYR A 143 -1.86 19.42 -6.09
N LEU A 144 -2.74 19.05 -7.02
CA LEU A 144 -4.12 19.51 -7.08
C LEU A 144 -4.96 19.09 -5.86
N LYS A 145 -4.62 17.96 -5.24
CA LYS A 145 -5.20 17.48 -3.98
C LYS A 145 -4.61 18.15 -2.73
N GLY A 146 -3.57 18.98 -2.88
CA GLY A 146 -2.86 19.60 -1.75
C GLY A 146 -2.00 18.62 -0.94
N LEU A 147 -1.58 17.50 -1.55
CA LEU A 147 -0.82 16.42 -0.91
C LEU A 147 0.68 16.42 -1.29
N ALA A 148 1.07 17.22 -2.29
CA ALA A 148 2.44 17.24 -2.78
C ALA A 148 3.35 18.14 -1.91
N THR A 149 2.95 19.38 -1.72
CA THR A 149 3.72 20.39 -0.98
C THR A 149 2.78 21.47 -0.45
N PRO A 150 3.06 22.07 0.73
CA PRO A 150 2.31 23.23 1.18
C PRO A 150 2.52 24.41 0.22
N VAL A 151 1.40 24.99 -0.23
CA VAL A 151 1.37 26.18 -1.09
C VAL A 151 0.65 27.29 -0.37
N HIS A 152 1.32 28.41 -0.21
CA HIS A 152 0.76 29.60 0.40
C HIS A 152 0.45 30.63 -0.67
N ARG A 153 -0.74 31.21 -0.64
CA ARG A 153 -1.23 32.19 -1.62
C ARG A 153 -1.37 33.55 -0.97
N PHE A 154 -0.87 34.57 -1.62
CA PHE A 154 -0.94 35.94 -1.19
C PHE A 154 -1.44 36.84 -2.33
N ASP A 155 -2.21 37.83 -1.99
CA ASP A 155 -2.59 38.89 -2.93
C ASP A 155 -1.43 39.87 -3.09
N GLY A 156 -0.81 39.89 -4.25
CA GLY A 156 0.19 40.88 -4.62
C GLY A 156 -0.48 42.20 -5.01
N ARG A 157 -0.01 43.33 -4.40
CA ARG A 157 -0.47 44.68 -4.74
C ARG A 157 0.72 45.53 -5.13
N GLY A 158 0.54 46.41 -6.10
CA GLY A 158 1.54 47.41 -6.46
C GLY A 158 2.69 46.82 -7.28
N PHE A 159 2.39 46.02 -8.31
CA PHE A 159 3.40 45.59 -9.26
C PHE A 159 3.85 46.79 -10.08
N ASP A 160 4.98 47.37 -9.74
CA ASP A 160 5.72 48.27 -10.61
C ASP A 160 6.84 47.46 -11.23
N GLN A 161 6.86 47.37 -12.56
CA GLN A 161 7.81 46.53 -13.29
C GLN A 161 8.79 47.42 -14.07
N GLU A 162 10.03 47.42 -13.61
CA GLU A 162 11.13 47.97 -14.37
C GLU A 162 12.05 46.82 -14.85
N GLY A 163 11.75 46.27 -16.02
CA GLY A 163 12.43 45.10 -16.56
C GLY A 163 12.14 43.80 -15.81
N SER A 164 13.16 43.22 -15.16
CA SER A 164 13.06 42.01 -14.34
C SER A 164 12.80 42.27 -12.85
N ARG A 165 12.67 43.54 -12.46
CA ARG A 165 12.47 43.94 -11.07
C ARG A 165 10.99 44.21 -10.79
N ILE A 166 10.52 43.72 -9.65
CA ILE A 166 9.14 43.84 -9.23
C ILE A 166 9.11 44.33 -7.80
N GLU A 167 8.41 45.43 -7.59
CA GLU A 167 8.11 45.94 -6.26
C GLU A 167 6.72 45.47 -5.84
N SER A 168 6.60 44.85 -4.68
CA SER A 168 5.33 44.41 -4.08
C SER A 168 5.50 44.13 -2.60
N ASP A 169 4.38 43.89 -1.90
CA ASP A 169 4.40 43.47 -0.50
C ASP A 169 4.66 41.95 -0.41
N PHE A 170 5.90 41.59 -0.09
CA PHE A 170 6.34 40.21 0.08
C PHE A 170 6.50 39.82 1.56
N SER A 171 5.98 40.58 2.49
CA SER A 171 6.13 40.33 3.93
C SER A 171 5.66 38.92 4.32
N GLY A 172 4.54 38.45 3.77
CA GLY A 172 4.03 37.09 3.98
C GLY A 172 4.96 36.01 3.43
N ALA A 173 5.53 36.21 2.25
CA ALA A 173 6.50 35.29 1.68
C ALA A 173 7.78 35.24 2.52
N MET A 174 8.29 36.38 2.97
CA MET A 174 9.48 36.45 3.83
C MET A 174 9.26 35.75 5.16
N GLU A 175 8.06 35.83 5.76
CA GLU A 175 7.77 35.10 6.98
C GLU A 175 7.90 33.57 6.79
N ILE A 176 7.42 33.03 5.66
CA ILE A 176 7.58 31.60 5.30
C ILE A 176 9.05 31.26 5.15
N PHE A 177 9.82 32.07 4.44
CA PHE A 177 11.27 31.89 4.29
C PHE A 177 12.00 31.85 5.62
N HIS A 178 11.75 32.83 6.50
CA HIS A 178 12.36 32.86 7.82
C HIS A 178 11.97 31.65 8.68
N ARG A 179 10.71 31.20 8.59
CA ARG A 179 10.26 29.99 9.27
C ARG A 179 11.00 28.77 8.73
N TRP A 180 11.02 28.58 7.43
CA TRP A 180 11.70 27.47 6.77
C TRP A 180 13.19 27.41 7.13
N HIS A 181 13.90 28.53 7.06
CA HIS A 181 15.31 28.60 7.45
C HIS A 181 15.53 28.20 8.91
N ARG A 182 14.70 28.73 9.83
CA ARG A 182 14.79 28.37 11.26
C ARG A 182 14.59 26.87 11.47
N GLU A 183 13.65 26.26 10.75
CA GLU A 183 13.39 24.82 10.80
C GLU A 183 14.56 24.01 10.23
N GLN A 184 15.16 24.45 9.12
CA GLN A 184 16.37 23.82 8.57
C GLN A 184 17.53 23.88 9.55
N ILE A 185 17.83 25.04 10.12
CA ILE A 185 18.89 25.21 11.13
C ILE A 185 18.63 24.29 12.33
N SER A 186 17.39 24.28 12.84
CA SER A 186 17.02 23.41 13.96
C SER A 186 17.20 21.92 13.62
N THR A 187 16.79 21.53 12.42
CA THR A 187 16.90 20.14 11.94
C THR A 187 18.35 19.71 11.80
N ILE A 188 19.21 20.53 11.16
CA ILE A 188 20.64 20.27 11.02
C ILE A 188 21.30 20.20 12.40
N ARG A 189 20.96 21.14 13.30
CA ARG A 189 21.53 21.18 14.65
C ARG A 189 21.21 19.93 15.46
N HIS A 190 19.93 19.51 15.52
CA HIS A 190 19.51 18.39 16.37
C HIS A 190 19.74 17.01 15.74
N ARG A 191 19.58 16.87 14.42
CA ARG A 191 19.70 15.57 13.75
C ARG A 191 21.09 15.23 13.23
N GLU A 192 21.89 16.23 12.91
CA GLU A 192 23.21 16.02 12.32
C GLU A 192 24.34 16.49 13.24
N TYR A 193 24.30 17.75 13.71
CA TYR A 193 25.40 18.36 14.47
C TYR A 193 25.58 17.77 15.87
N GLU A 194 24.54 17.75 16.68
CA GLU A 194 24.62 17.20 18.05
C GLU A 194 25.02 15.72 18.09
N PRO A 195 24.50 14.83 17.22
CA PRO A 195 24.97 13.45 17.15
C PRO A 195 26.44 13.33 16.69
N ALA A 196 26.85 14.17 15.70
CA ALA A 196 28.25 14.20 15.25
C ALA A 196 29.20 14.65 16.35
N LEU A 197 28.83 15.68 17.13
CA LEU A 197 29.57 16.12 18.31
C LEU A 197 29.72 15.01 19.34
N ARG A 198 28.60 14.35 19.71
CA ARG A 198 28.64 13.23 20.67
C ARG A 198 29.53 12.10 20.19
N MET A 199 29.54 11.80 18.90
CA MET A 199 30.41 10.79 18.29
C MET A 199 31.88 11.20 18.36
N ARG A 200 32.23 12.44 17.98
CA ARG A 200 33.58 13.02 18.06
C ARG A 200 34.08 12.96 19.50
N ASP A 201 33.30 13.44 20.48
CA ASP A 201 33.70 13.50 21.88
C ASP A 201 33.85 12.10 22.49
N GLY A 202 33.04 11.12 22.02
CA GLY A 202 33.21 9.72 22.39
C GLY A 202 34.51 9.10 21.87
N LEU A 203 34.85 9.38 20.60
CA LEU A 203 36.11 8.94 19.99
C LEU A 203 37.33 9.65 20.58
N ALA A 204 37.22 10.93 20.91
CA ALA A 204 38.28 11.68 21.57
C ALA A 204 38.65 11.07 22.93
N ARG A 205 37.68 10.80 23.77
CA ARG A 205 37.91 10.12 25.06
C ARG A 205 38.53 8.72 24.91
N GLN A 206 38.18 7.97 23.87
CA GLN A 206 38.78 6.67 23.58
C GLN A 206 40.25 6.84 23.09
N ALA A 207 40.53 7.84 22.27
CA ALA A 207 41.87 8.14 21.77
C ALA A 207 42.81 8.60 22.90
N GLU A 208 42.30 9.37 23.86
CA GLU A 208 43.04 9.74 25.08
C GLU A 208 43.41 8.52 25.95
N ALA A 209 42.49 7.53 25.99
CA ALA A 209 42.72 6.28 26.74
C ALA A 209 43.67 5.30 26.01
N ALA A 210 43.85 5.44 24.70
CA ALA A 210 44.68 4.57 23.84
C ALA A 210 45.55 5.36 22.85
N PRO A 211 46.54 6.14 23.27
CA PRO A 211 47.29 7.12 22.45
C PRO A 211 48.15 6.51 21.34
N GLY A 212 48.22 5.20 21.18
CA GLY A 212 48.97 4.53 20.09
C GLY A 212 48.09 3.86 19.03
N ASP A 213 46.77 3.92 19.13
CA ASP A 213 45.86 3.28 18.18
C ASP A 213 45.64 4.16 16.95
N ARG A 214 46.36 3.80 15.85
CA ARG A 214 46.25 4.47 14.55
C ARG A 214 44.82 4.43 13.97
N GLN A 215 44.09 3.37 14.19
CA GLN A 215 42.75 3.19 13.65
C GLN A 215 41.75 4.14 14.34
N LEU A 216 41.92 4.29 15.64
CA LEU A 216 41.11 5.20 16.45
C LEU A 216 41.42 6.68 16.11
N ALA A 217 42.68 7.02 15.90
CA ALA A 217 43.10 8.35 15.46
C ALA A 217 42.50 8.73 14.07
N MET A 218 42.47 7.80 13.10
CA MET A 218 41.82 8.03 11.81
C MET A 218 40.28 8.22 11.96
N ARG A 219 39.64 7.44 12.83
CA ARG A 219 38.21 7.60 13.08
C ARG A 219 37.89 8.93 13.76
N LEU A 220 38.73 9.39 14.67
CA LEU A 220 38.57 10.70 15.31
C LEU A 220 38.73 11.83 14.27
N ALA A 221 39.77 11.81 13.47
CA ALA A 221 39.98 12.80 12.41
C ALA A 221 38.81 12.84 11.40
N GLY A 222 38.23 11.68 11.05
CA GLY A 222 37.04 11.63 10.21
C GLY A 222 35.78 12.20 10.88
N ALA A 223 35.65 12.02 12.21
CA ALA A 223 34.54 12.61 12.96
C ALA A 223 34.71 14.13 13.15
N GLU A 224 35.91 14.61 13.37
CA GLU A 224 36.26 16.05 13.42
C GLU A 224 35.95 16.75 12.09
N HIS A 225 36.42 16.19 11.00
CA HIS A 225 36.12 16.73 9.67
C HIS A 225 34.60 16.73 9.36
N ARG A 226 33.86 15.72 9.79
CA ARG A 226 32.39 15.71 9.65
C ARG A 226 31.74 16.84 10.44
N VAL A 227 32.18 17.11 11.67
CA VAL A 227 31.69 18.23 12.49
C VAL A 227 31.96 19.56 11.80
N GLU A 228 33.19 19.76 11.30
CA GLU A 228 33.57 20.96 10.57
C GLU A 228 32.69 21.21 9.34
N LEU A 229 32.40 20.18 8.55
CA LEU A 229 31.49 20.29 7.38
C LEU A 229 30.08 20.70 7.79
N ILE A 230 29.56 20.16 8.89
CA ILE A 230 28.22 20.51 9.36
C ILE A 230 28.20 21.93 9.93
N GLU A 231 29.24 22.35 10.65
CA GLU A 231 29.39 23.73 11.14
C GLU A 231 29.46 24.76 9.99
N ALA A 232 30.25 24.48 8.95
CA ALA A 232 30.31 25.33 7.77
C ALA A 232 28.94 25.48 7.10
N ARG A 233 28.18 24.38 7.01
CA ARG A 233 26.82 24.37 6.45
C ARG A 233 25.82 25.16 7.33
N LEU A 234 25.91 25.05 8.64
CA LEU A 234 25.10 25.83 9.57
C LEU A 234 25.40 27.32 9.45
N SER A 235 26.66 27.69 9.40
CA SER A 235 27.12 29.08 9.24
C SER A 235 26.64 29.69 7.91
N ASP A 236 26.65 28.93 6.82
CA ASP A 236 26.09 29.37 5.52
C ASP A 236 24.59 29.63 5.61
N PHE A 237 23.80 28.72 6.23
CA PHE A 237 22.38 28.95 6.45
C PHE A 237 22.07 30.15 7.33
N GLU A 238 22.85 30.37 8.40
CA GLU A 238 22.69 31.53 9.28
C GLU A 238 23.08 32.85 8.58
N ALA A 239 24.10 32.83 7.71
CA ALA A 239 24.50 33.99 6.91
C ALA A 239 23.41 34.36 5.88
N ARG A 240 22.78 33.41 5.24
CA ARG A 240 21.70 33.63 4.26
C ARG A 240 20.48 34.32 4.86
N ILE A 241 20.13 34.01 6.11
CA ILE A 241 18.97 34.67 6.81
C ILE A 241 19.23 36.16 7.03
N ASN A 242 20.47 36.51 7.32
CA ASN A 242 20.86 37.89 7.67
C ASN A 242 21.37 38.70 6.45
N ALA A 243 21.33 38.11 5.25
CA ALA A 243 21.75 38.78 4.04
C ALA A 243 20.74 39.86 3.62
N GLU A 244 21.22 41.04 3.23
CA GLU A 244 20.42 42.13 2.66
C GLU A 244 19.71 41.69 1.35
N ARG A 245 20.34 40.76 0.63
CA ARG A 245 19.81 40.15 -0.60
C ARG A 245 19.68 38.63 -0.40
N LEU A 246 18.46 38.12 -0.37
CA LEU A 246 18.18 36.70 -0.34
C LEU A 246 18.17 36.14 -1.77
N VAL A 247 19.11 35.26 -2.10
CA VAL A 247 19.14 34.54 -3.38
C VAL A 247 18.28 33.31 -3.28
N LEU A 248 17.40 33.10 -4.25
CA LEU A 248 16.50 31.98 -4.36
C LEU A 248 17.02 31.02 -5.44
N ASP A 249 17.22 29.78 -5.05
CA ASP A 249 17.73 28.71 -5.91
C ASP A 249 16.84 27.44 -5.78
N GLU A 250 17.21 26.36 -6.44
CA GLU A 250 16.50 25.09 -6.39
C GLU A 250 16.49 24.42 -5.00
N PHE A 251 17.34 24.89 -4.06
CA PHE A 251 17.44 24.41 -2.68
C PHE A 251 16.68 25.27 -1.68
N THR A 252 16.01 26.31 -2.14
CA THR A 252 15.18 27.21 -1.33
C THR A 252 13.70 27.10 -1.72
N PRO A 253 12.75 27.51 -0.85
CA PRO A 253 11.35 27.64 -1.22
C PRO A 253 11.17 28.48 -2.50
N SER A 254 10.30 28.03 -3.41
CA SER A 254 10.04 28.76 -4.64
C SER A 254 9.00 29.84 -4.44
N VAL A 255 9.21 31.01 -5.02
CA VAL A 255 8.23 32.08 -5.10
C VAL A 255 7.86 32.31 -6.56
N LEU A 256 6.63 32.00 -6.89
CA LEU A 256 6.02 32.23 -8.20
C LEU A 256 5.03 33.36 -8.09
N PHE A 257 4.90 34.18 -9.12
CA PHE A 257 3.87 35.19 -9.15
C PHE A 257 3.29 35.39 -10.54
N ARG A 258 2.02 35.73 -10.53
CA ARG A 258 1.21 35.90 -11.73
C ARG A 258 0.76 37.34 -11.85
N SER A 259 0.91 37.92 -13.06
CA SER A 259 0.25 39.16 -13.46
C SER A 259 -0.33 38.97 -14.85
N GLY A 260 -1.65 39.12 -15.01
CA GLY A 260 -2.32 38.82 -16.27
C GLY A 260 -2.22 37.34 -16.66
N GLU A 261 -1.69 37.09 -17.86
CA GLU A 261 -1.46 35.76 -18.41
C GLU A 261 -0.02 35.25 -18.15
N GLY A 262 0.87 36.13 -17.72
CA GLY A 262 2.29 35.83 -17.48
C GLY A 262 2.56 35.31 -16.08
N TRP A 263 3.61 34.48 -16.00
CA TRP A 263 4.13 33.92 -14.77
C TRP A 263 5.63 34.14 -14.66
N MET A 264 6.09 34.51 -13.47
CA MET A 264 7.52 34.70 -13.17
C MET A 264 7.93 33.91 -11.95
N LYS A 265 9.21 33.51 -11.91
CA LYS A 265 9.87 32.87 -10.77
C LYS A 265 10.85 33.88 -10.16
N ALA A 266 10.74 34.12 -8.87
CA ALA A 266 11.67 34.96 -8.15
C ALA A 266 13.05 34.30 -8.07
N VAL A 267 14.11 35.09 -8.35
CA VAL A 267 15.52 34.68 -8.28
C VAL A 267 16.22 35.30 -7.08
N SER A 268 15.82 36.53 -6.72
CA SER A 268 16.32 37.16 -5.51
C SER A 268 15.33 38.13 -4.92
N ILE A 269 15.40 38.33 -3.59
CA ILE A 269 14.57 39.29 -2.84
C ILE A 269 15.53 40.23 -2.09
N SER A 270 15.34 41.55 -2.24
CA SER A 270 16.13 42.58 -1.55
C SER A 270 15.27 43.82 -1.29
N GLY A 271 15.13 44.23 -0.01
CA GLY A 271 14.52 45.50 0.36
C GLY A 271 13.12 45.76 -0.17
N GLY A 272 12.28 44.69 -0.31
CA GLY A 272 10.93 44.81 -0.87
C GLY A 272 10.85 44.71 -2.40
N MET A 273 12.01 44.59 -3.07
CA MET A 273 12.09 44.30 -4.52
C MET A 273 12.44 42.84 -4.77
N ILE A 274 11.77 42.26 -5.75
CA ILE A 274 12.11 40.93 -6.27
C ILE A 274 12.72 41.07 -7.66
N GLU A 275 13.81 40.37 -7.87
CA GLU A 275 14.34 40.10 -9.20
C GLU A 275 13.80 38.74 -9.64
N ALA A 276 13.20 38.69 -10.82
CA ALA A 276 12.49 37.51 -11.29
C ALA A 276 12.74 37.21 -12.75
N GLU A 277 12.64 35.91 -13.10
CA GLU A 277 12.76 35.41 -14.44
C GLU A 277 11.38 34.95 -14.96
N PRO A 278 11.07 35.20 -16.24
CA PRO A 278 9.82 34.75 -16.81
C PRO A 278 9.80 33.23 -16.96
N VAL A 279 8.70 32.59 -16.50
CA VAL A 279 8.37 31.18 -16.77
C VAL A 279 7.45 31.10 -17.98
N ILE A 280 6.43 31.96 -18.02
CA ILE A 280 5.54 32.14 -19.15
C ILE A 280 5.49 33.63 -19.48
N SER A 281 5.71 33.97 -20.76
CA SER A 281 5.62 35.33 -21.26
C SER A 281 4.17 35.85 -21.21
N GLY A 282 4.02 37.18 -21.23
CA GLY A 282 2.68 37.81 -21.24
C GLY A 282 2.28 38.48 -19.94
N LEU A 283 3.25 39.02 -19.20
CA LEU A 283 2.96 39.91 -18.07
C LEU A 283 2.16 41.13 -18.55
N ASP A 284 1.16 41.50 -17.77
CA ASP A 284 0.34 42.69 -18.03
C ASP A 284 0.84 43.84 -17.13
N PRO A 285 1.59 44.79 -17.69
CA PRO A 285 2.18 45.89 -16.92
C PRO A 285 1.13 46.85 -16.33
N ASP A 286 -0.08 46.88 -16.88
CA ASP A 286 -1.15 47.75 -16.42
C ASP A 286 -1.99 47.16 -15.28
N ARG A 287 -1.81 45.86 -14.96
CA ARG A 287 -2.50 45.21 -13.84
C ARG A 287 -1.72 45.38 -12.54
N GLN A 288 -2.19 46.27 -11.69
CA GLN A 288 -1.66 46.49 -10.32
C GLN A 288 -1.98 45.36 -9.33
N ARG A 289 -2.61 44.28 -9.74
CA ARG A 289 -2.97 43.13 -8.90
C ARG A 289 -2.46 41.83 -9.49
N GLY A 290 -1.80 41.07 -8.68
CA GLY A 290 -1.32 39.73 -9.02
C GLY A 290 -1.45 38.77 -7.84
N GLU A 291 -1.13 37.52 -8.08
CA GLU A 291 -1.12 36.48 -7.07
C GLU A 291 0.32 35.99 -6.87
N ILE A 292 0.71 35.84 -5.60
CA ILE A 292 2.01 35.31 -5.21
C ILE A 292 1.79 33.93 -4.63
N LEU A 293 2.47 32.93 -5.19
CA LEU A 293 2.52 31.57 -4.69
C LEU A 293 3.88 31.31 -4.05
N VAL A 294 3.87 30.92 -2.79
CA VAL A 294 5.07 30.44 -2.10
C VAL A 294 4.95 28.95 -1.89
N ILE A 295 5.88 28.19 -2.48
CA ILE A 295 5.95 26.75 -2.36
C ILE A 295 7.02 26.44 -1.32
N GLU A 296 6.60 25.95 -0.17
CA GLU A 296 7.47 25.83 1.02
C GLU A 296 8.61 24.80 0.82
N GLN A 297 8.34 23.72 0.09
CA GLN A 297 9.36 22.72 -0.19
C GLN A 297 10.21 23.14 -1.39
N PRO A 298 11.55 23.14 -1.28
CA PRO A 298 12.46 23.43 -2.39
C PRO A 298 12.23 22.55 -3.62
N GLU A 299 12.47 23.08 -4.81
CA GLU A 299 12.28 22.37 -6.08
C GLU A 299 13.11 21.09 -6.16
N SER A 300 14.34 21.12 -5.67
CA SER A 300 15.24 19.95 -5.58
C SER A 300 14.74 18.80 -4.69
N GLN A 301 13.75 19.05 -3.82
CA GLN A 301 13.20 18.09 -2.87
C GLN A 301 11.78 17.62 -3.20
N ARG A 302 11.19 18.09 -4.28
CA ARG A 302 9.85 17.73 -4.73
C ARG A 302 9.88 17.11 -6.12
N SER A 303 8.90 16.29 -6.42
CA SER A 303 8.78 15.61 -7.70
C SER A 303 8.10 16.44 -8.78
N ILE A 304 7.41 17.53 -8.40
CA ILE A 304 6.77 18.44 -9.34
C ILE A 304 7.57 19.74 -9.50
N PRO A 305 8.10 20.07 -10.69
CA PRO A 305 8.84 21.30 -10.95
C PRO A 305 7.93 22.54 -11.01
N ASP A 306 8.52 23.72 -10.83
CA ASP A 306 7.81 25.01 -10.86
C ASP A 306 7.06 25.23 -12.16
N ALA A 307 7.63 24.84 -13.30
CA ALA A 307 7.02 24.98 -14.61
C ALA A 307 5.70 24.20 -14.71
N GLN A 308 5.62 22.99 -14.17
CA GLN A 308 4.39 22.20 -14.15
C GLN A 308 3.34 22.81 -13.23
N ILE A 309 3.73 23.35 -12.08
CA ILE A 309 2.82 24.04 -11.15
C ILE A 309 2.18 25.23 -11.86
N VAL A 310 2.97 26.04 -12.57
CA VAL A 310 2.48 27.19 -13.31
C VAL A 310 1.43 26.78 -14.36
N VAL A 311 1.66 25.69 -15.09
CA VAL A 311 0.69 25.16 -16.07
C VAL A 311 -0.58 24.69 -15.41
N LEU A 312 -0.47 23.96 -14.29
CA LEU A 312 -1.63 23.48 -13.53
C LEU A 312 -2.50 24.64 -13.01
N GLU A 313 -1.86 25.67 -12.44
CA GLU A 313 -2.55 26.88 -11.97
C GLU A 313 -3.28 27.60 -13.11
N ARG A 314 -2.64 27.68 -14.29
CA ARG A 314 -3.25 28.25 -15.48
C ARG A 314 -4.45 27.43 -15.96
N PHE A 315 -4.32 26.11 -16.03
CA PHE A 315 -5.41 25.21 -16.43
C PHE A 315 -6.56 25.22 -15.42
N GLN A 316 -6.26 25.31 -14.14
CA GLN A 316 -7.27 25.43 -13.08
C GLN A 316 -8.03 26.76 -13.20
N THR A 317 -7.32 27.87 -13.44
CA THR A 317 -7.94 29.18 -13.66
C THR A 317 -8.79 29.21 -14.92
N ALA A 318 -8.38 28.50 -15.99
CA ALA A 318 -9.14 28.37 -17.23
C ALA A 318 -10.32 27.39 -17.14
N GLY A 319 -10.52 26.73 -15.98
CA GLY A 319 -11.59 25.74 -15.79
C GLY A 319 -11.42 24.46 -16.60
N ARG A 320 -10.17 24.14 -17.01
CA ARG A 320 -9.85 22.95 -17.82
C ARG A 320 -9.54 21.72 -16.99
N ILE A 321 -9.36 21.85 -15.67
CA ILE A 321 -9.13 20.76 -14.74
C ILE A 321 -10.43 20.41 -14.06
N SER A 322 -10.74 19.11 -14.01
CA SER A 322 -11.92 18.59 -13.32
C SER A 322 -11.55 17.33 -12.53
N SER A 323 -12.15 17.17 -11.34
CA SER A 323 -11.96 15.98 -10.50
C SER A 323 -13.05 14.96 -10.82
N HIS A 324 -12.66 13.72 -11.09
CA HIS A 324 -13.54 12.61 -11.40
C HIS A 324 -13.28 11.41 -10.49
N PHE A 325 -14.26 10.51 -10.40
CA PHE A 325 -14.06 9.23 -9.74
C PHE A 325 -13.04 8.40 -10.52
N ASN A 326 -12.07 7.83 -9.81
CA ASN A 326 -11.02 7.02 -10.41
C ASN A 326 -11.55 5.62 -10.76
N GLY A 327 -12.20 5.49 -11.91
CA GLY A 327 -12.69 4.22 -12.43
C GLY A 327 -11.57 3.26 -12.82
N ALA A 328 -10.39 3.77 -13.20
CA ALA A 328 -9.22 2.98 -13.57
C ALA A 328 -8.77 2.07 -12.42
N LEU A 329 -8.85 2.54 -11.17
CA LEU A 329 -8.55 1.72 -9.99
C LEU A 329 -9.31 0.38 -9.97
N PHE A 330 -10.55 0.35 -10.45
CA PHE A 330 -11.39 -0.86 -10.44
C PHE A 330 -11.41 -1.59 -11.77
N GLY A 331 -11.15 -0.89 -12.88
CA GLY A 331 -11.30 -1.42 -14.24
C GLY A 331 -9.99 -1.87 -14.88
N ASN A 332 -8.86 -1.33 -14.44
CA ASN A 332 -7.59 -1.58 -15.09
C ASN A 332 -6.80 -2.72 -14.42
N ALA A 333 -5.84 -3.25 -15.18
CA ALA A 333 -4.77 -4.10 -14.65
C ALA A 333 -3.71 -3.26 -13.92
N ASP A 334 -2.63 -3.90 -13.47
CA ASP A 334 -1.48 -3.20 -12.90
C ASP A 334 -0.78 -2.33 -13.96
N SER A 335 -0.23 -1.21 -13.54
CA SER A 335 0.48 -0.26 -14.41
C SER A 335 1.80 0.18 -13.79
N SER A 336 2.72 0.71 -14.62
CA SER A 336 3.92 1.40 -14.15
C SER A 336 3.60 2.74 -13.51
N ASP A 337 2.58 3.42 -14.02
CA ASP A 337 2.15 4.75 -13.60
C ASP A 337 0.90 4.62 -12.72
N ALA A 338 0.89 5.28 -11.56
CA ALA A 338 -0.15 5.11 -10.55
C ALA A 338 -1.53 5.56 -11.04
N GLU A 339 -1.61 6.58 -11.90
CA GLU A 339 -2.86 7.11 -12.46
C GLU A 339 -3.60 6.14 -13.38
N PHE A 340 -2.89 5.12 -13.93
CA PHE A 340 -3.46 4.07 -14.80
C PHE A 340 -3.57 2.73 -14.09
N ALA A 341 -2.98 2.60 -12.91
CA ALA A 341 -2.96 1.33 -12.20
C ALA A 341 -4.34 0.97 -11.63
N GLY A 342 -4.69 -0.31 -11.74
CA GLY A 342 -5.91 -0.87 -11.19
C GLY A 342 -5.70 -2.20 -10.48
N VAL A 343 -6.70 -2.57 -9.68
CA VAL A 343 -6.67 -3.80 -8.87
C VAL A 343 -7.32 -4.99 -9.57
N LEU A 344 -7.91 -4.81 -10.76
CA LEU A 344 -8.74 -5.85 -11.38
C LEU A 344 -7.96 -7.11 -11.69
N SER A 345 -6.74 -7.01 -12.22
CA SER A 345 -5.89 -8.18 -12.50
C SER A 345 -5.55 -8.97 -11.22
N GLY A 346 -5.24 -8.26 -10.12
CA GLY A 346 -4.99 -8.86 -8.82
C GLY A 346 -6.25 -9.51 -8.21
N LEU A 347 -7.41 -8.89 -8.40
CA LEU A 347 -8.70 -9.41 -7.95
C LEU A 347 -9.07 -10.71 -8.69
N VAL A 348 -9.01 -10.70 -10.02
CA VAL A 348 -9.30 -11.87 -10.87
C VAL A 348 -8.33 -13.01 -10.54
N GLY A 349 -7.03 -12.71 -10.44
CA GLY A 349 -6.03 -13.71 -10.06
C GLY A 349 -6.28 -14.30 -8.66
N SER A 350 -6.64 -13.47 -7.67
CA SER A 350 -7.00 -13.94 -6.33
C SER A 350 -8.23 -14.86 -6.36
N ILE A 351 -9.27 -14.50 -7.11
CA ILE A 351 -10.46 -15.34 -7.24
C ILE A 351 -10.11 -16.70 -7.87
N MET A 352 -9.31 -16.72 -8.93
CA MET A 352 -8.87 -17.97 -9.57
C MET A 352 -8.05 -18.86 -8.61
N ILE A 353 -7.12 -18.26 -7.85
CA ILE A 353 -6.33 -18.98 -6.84
C ILE A 353 -7.25 -19.58 -5.78
N ILE A 354 -8.20 -18.81 -5.26
CA ILE A 354 -9.15 -19.25 -4.23
C ILE A 354 -10.01 -20.41 -4.75
N LEU A 355 -10.50 -20.33 -5.97
CA LEU A 355 -11.31 -21.39 -6.58
C LEU A 355 -10.51 -22.70 -6.67
N VAL A 356 -9.25 -22.64 -7.10
CA VAL A 356 -8.36 -23.81 -7.13
C VAL A 356 -8.09 -24.31 -5.71
N THR A 357 -7.74 -23.42 -4.79
CA THR A 357 -7.46 -23.78 -3.39
C THR A 357 -8.63 -24.50 -2.74
N MET A 358 -9.80 -23.92 -2.80
CA MET A 358 -10.99 -24.48 -2.15
C MET A 358 -11.49 -25.73 -2.89
N GLY A 359 -11.41 -25.74 -4.22
CA GLY A 359 -11.76 -26.91 -5.04
C GLY A 359 -10.90 -28.15 -4.74
N LEU A 360 -9.66 -27.95 -4.27
CA LEU A 360 -8.77 -29.04 -3.86
C LEU A 360 -8.86 -29.32 -2.35
N ALA A 361 -8.71 -28.28 -1.52
CA ALA A 361 -8.55 -28.44 -0.08
C ALA A 361 -9.83 -28.91 0.63
N VAL A 362 -11.00 -28.42 0.22
CA VAL A 362 -12.27 -28.79 0.88
C VAL A 362 -12.64 -30.24 0.63
N PRO A 363 -12.75 -30.73 -0.62
CA PRO A 363 -13.12 -32.14 -0.85
C PRO A 363 -12.11 -33.11 -0.25
N VAL A 364 -10.81 -32.87 -0.46
CA VAL A 364 -9.75 -33.74 0.05
C VAL A 364 -9.69 -33.69 1.59
N GLY A 365 -9.82 -32.52 2.18
CA GLY A 365 -9.81 -32.33 3.63
C GLY A 365 -11.00 -33.03 4.32
N ILE A 366 -12.22 -32.88 3.77
CA ILE A 366 -13.41 -33.56 4.28
C ILE A 366 -13.28 -35.08 4.14
N ALA A 367 -12.86 -35.56 2.96
CA ALA A 367 -12.69 -37.01 2.73
C ALA A 367 -11.64 -37.62 3.70
N ALA A 368 -10.52 -36.92 3.92
CA ALA A 368 -9.51 -37.35 4.87
C ALA A 368 -10.06 -37.35 6.30
N ALA A 369 -10.81 -36.32 6.70
CA ALA A 369 -11.42 -36.23 8.03
C ALA A 369 -12.45 -37.36 8.26
N VAL A 370 -13.31 -37.60 7.29
CA VAL A 370 -14.30 -38.72 7.34
C VAL A 370 -13.56 -40.05 7.45
N TYR A 371 -12.55 -40.30 6.65
CA TYR A 371 -11.79 -41.54 6.76
C TYR A 371 -11.16 -41.70 8.14
N LEU A 372 -10.47 -40.69 8.64
CA LEU A 372 -9.74 -40.75 9.91
C LEU A 372 -10.68 -40.88 11.14
N GLU A 373 -11.87 -40.31 11.11
CA GLU A 373 -12.81 -40.32 12.23
C GLU A 373 -13.75 -41.54 12.22
N GLU A 374 -14.24 -41.95 11.04
CA GLU A 374 -15.31 -42.96 10.93
C GLU A 374 -14.79 -44.34 10.49
N PHE A 375 -13.72 -44.43 9.71
CA PHE A 375 -13.26 -45.68 9.09
C PHE A 375 -11.89 -46.15 9.56
N ALA A 376 -10.99 -45.26 9.91
CA ALA A 376 -9.62 -45.62 10.22
C ALA A 376 -9.52 -46.47 11.50
N PRO A 377 -8.74 -47.57 11.47
CA PRO A 377 -8.50 -48.36 12.67
C PRO A 377 -7.66 -47.59 13.67
N ARG A 378 -7.94 -47.76 14.97
CA ARG A 378 -7.15 -47.14 16.06
C ARG A 378 -5.84 -47.89 16.26
N ASN A 379 -4.85 -47.57 15.41
CA ASN A 379 -3.53 -48.18 15.45
C ASN A 379 -2.40 -47.13 15.41
N ARG A 380 -1.14 -47.56 15.49
CA ARG A 380 0.03 -46.67 15.48
C ARG A 380 0.16 -45.89 14.19
N TRP A 381 -0.27 -46.44 13.06
CA TRP A 381 -0.24 -45.76 11.78
C TRP A 381 -1.22 -44.59 11.71
N THR A 382 -2.45 -44.79 12.17
CA THR A 382 -3.42 -43.70 12.24
C THR A 382 -2.96 -42.57 13.18
N SER A 383 -2.37 -42.95 14.35
CA SER A 383 -1.78 -41.97 15.25
C SER A 383 -0.61 -41.23 14.61
N PHE A 384 0.25 -41.90 13.86
CA PHE A 384 1.36 -41.28 13.13
C PHE A 384 0.84 -40.28 12.08
N VAL A 385 -0.17 -40.65 11.28
CA VAL A 385 -0.79 -39.76 10.29
C VAL A 385 -1.38 -38.51 10.98
N GLN A 386 -2.08 -38.69 12.11
CA GLN A 386 -2.66 -37.56 12.86
C GLN A 386 -1.61 -36.60 13.39
N VAL A 387 -0.51 -37.11 13.93
CA VAL A 387 0.60 -36.27 14.41
C VAL A 387 1.22 -35.49 13.25
N ASN A 388 1.38 -36.14 12.08
CA ASN A 388 1.93 -35.44 10.92
C ASN A 388 0.99 -34.35 10.37
N ILE A 389 -0.31 -34.57 10.35
CA ILE A 389 -1.30 -33.53 9.95
C ILE A 389 -1.20 -32.33 10.91
N ASN A 390 -1.09 -32.57 12.23
CA ASN A 390 -0.92 -31.51 13.20
C ASN A 390 0.41 -30.78 13.05
N ASN A 391 1.49 -31.50 12.73
CA ASN A 391 2.80 -30.91 12.47
C ASN A 391 2.81 -30.08 11.19
N LEU A 392 2.11 -30.52 10.13
CA LEU A 392 1.96 -29.73 8.89
C LEU A 392 1.26 -28.38 9.15
N ALA A 393 0.28 -28.34 10.05
CA ALA A 393 -0.39 -27.10 10.44
C ALA A 393 0.55 -26.10 11.15
N ALA A 394 1.66 -26.55 11.72
CA ALA A 394 2.63 -25.71 12.41
C ALA A 394 3.76 -25.22 11.48
N ILE A 395 3.83 -25.68 10.23
CA ILE A 395 4.87 -25.25 9.28
C ILE A 395 4.62 -23.81 8.84
N PRO A 396 5.65 -22.92 8.89
CA PRO A 396 5.53 -21.56 8.37
C PRO A 396 5.08 -21.53 6.91
N SER A 397 4.17 -20.64 6.55
CA SER A 397 3.60 -20.54 5.19
C SER A 397 4.64 -20.36 4.09
N ILE A 398 5.74 -19.65 4.39
CA ILE A 398 6.87 -19.45 3.47
C ILE A 398 7.50 -20.77 2.99
N VAL A 399 7.53 -21.80 3.84
CA VAL A 399 8.08 -23.12 3.49
C VAL A 399 7.24 -23.81 2.42
N PHE A 400 5.91 -23.68 2.49
CA PHE A 400 5.02 -24.19 1.44
C PHE A 400 5.27 -23.49 0.10
N GLY A 401 5.55 -22.17 0.12
CA GLY A 401 5.93 -21.43 -1.08
C GLY A 401 7.23 -21.92 -1.70
N LEU A 402 8.27 -22.12 -0.89
CA LEU A 402 9.55 -22.69 -1.34
C LEU A 402 9.39 -24.10 -1.90
N LEU A 403 8.64 -24.94 -1.19
CA LEU A 403 8.36 -26.32 -1.63
C LEU A 403 7.55 -26.31 -2.94
N GLY A 404 6.57 -25.44 -3.05
CA GLY A 404 5.77 -25.26 -4.25
C GLY A 404 6.60 -24.83 -5.46
N ALA A 405 7.48 -23.85 -5.27
CA ALA A 405 8.41 -23.42 -6.31
C ALA A 405 9.39 -24.55 -6.71
N ALA A 406 9.93 -25.26 -5.73
CA ALA A 406 10.88 -26.36 -5.99
C ALA A 406 10.22 -27.52 -6.73
N ILE A 407 9.03 -27.97 -6.31
CA ILE A 407 8.38 -29.15 -6.87
C ILE A 407 7.61 -28.83 -8.14
N PHE A 408 6.71 -27.84 -8.10
CA PHE A 408 5.76 -27.62 -9.20
C PHE A 408 6.35 -26.78 -10.33
N VAL A 409 7.19 -25.81 -10.03
CA VAL A 409 7.77 -24.91 -11.02
C VAL A 409 9.09 -25.42 -11.55
N ASN A 410 10.07 -25.64 -10.67
CA ASN A 410 11.42 -26.03 -11.09
C ASN A 410 11.55 -27.53 -11.33
N GLY A 411 10.83 -28.35 -10.56
CA GLY A 411 10.99 -29.81 -10.49
C GLY A 411 12.25 -30.24 -9.71
N VAL A 412 12.11 -31.28 -8.92
CA VAL A 412 13.21 -31.85 -8.14
C VAL A 412 13.82 -32.98 -8.92
N ILE A 413 15.11 -32.89 -9.22
CA ILE A 413 15.87 -33.94 -9.87
C ILE A 413 16.46 -34.86 -8.80
N ILE A 414 16.02 -36.13 -8.79
CA ILE A 414 16.49 -37.13 -7.84
C ILE A 414 17.37 -38.09 -8.61
N PRO A 415 18.68 -38.16 -8.35
CA PRO A 415 19.53 -39.17 -8.93
C PRO A 415 19.11 -40.56 -8.43
N ILE A 416 18.94 -41.52 -9.35
CA ILE A 416 18.61 -42.91 -8.96
C ILE A 416 19.91 -43.62 -8.60
N PRO A 417 20.09 -44.05 -7.32
CA PRO A 417 21.29 -44.77 -6.94
C PRO A 417 21.43 -46.05 -7.76
N PHE A 418 22.64 -46.30 -8.26
CA PHE A 418 23.02 -47.51 -9.03
C PHE A 418 22.47 -47.64 -10.47
N VAL A 419 21.84 -46.57 -11.02
CA VAL A 419 21.38 -46.53 -12.41
C VAL A 419 21.78 -45.17 -12.99
N ASP A 420 22.33 -45.19 -14.22
CA ASP A 420 22.59 -43.95 -14.99
C ASP A 420 21.27 -43.33 -15.44
N GLY A 421 20.54 -42.74 -14.48
CA GLY A 421 19.26 -42.12 -14.72
C GLY A 421 18.89 -41.11 -13.63
N VAL A 422 18.11 -40.11 -14.01
CA VAL A 422 17.55 -39.12 -13.09
C VAL A 422 16.02 -39.22 -13.09
N PHE A 423 15.42 -39.28 -11.92
CA PHE A 423 13.97 -39.16 -11.76
C PHE A 423 13.62 -37.69 -11.50
N ARG A 424 12.83 -37.12 -12.40
CA ARG A 424 12.32 -35.75 -12.20
C ARG A 424 10.95 -35.77 -11.53
N LEU A 425 10.91 -35.32 -10.29
CA LEU A 425 9.66 -35.17 -9.55
C LEU A 425 9.09 -33.77 -9.81
N GLY A 426 7.96 -33.68 -10.49
CA GLY A 426 7.29 -32.43 -10.79
C GLY A 426 8.01 -31.58 -11.85
N GLY A 427 7.81 -30.28 -11.83
CA GLY A 427 8.31 -29.32 -12.80
C GLY A 427 7.38 -29.13 -14.00
N GLY A 428 7.57 -28.03 -14.72
CA GLY A 428 6.82 -27.75 -15.96
C GLY A 428 5.55 -26.91 -15.77
N LEU A 429 5.13 -26.62 -14.55
CA LEU A 429 4.09 -25.63 -14.33
C LEU A 429 4.70 -24.22 -14.39
N GLY A 430 4.00 -23.29 -15.04
CA GLY A 430 4.47 -21.92 -15.22
C GLY A 430 4.54 -21.13 -13.92
N ARG A 431 5.56 -20.29 -13.82
CA ARG A 431 5.69 -19.33 -12.72
C ARG A 431 4.55 -18.31 -12.79
N GLY A 432 3.96 -17.99 -11.63
CA GLY A 432 2.89 -17.02 -11.54
C GLY A 432 1.54 -17.51 -12.04
N TRP A 433 1.36 -18.82 -12.24
CA TRP A 433 0.05 -19.40 -12.59
C TRP A 433 -0.86 -19.49 -11.36
N PRO A 434 -2.13 -19.03 -11.43
CA PRO A 434 -3.13 -19.25 -10.38
C PRO A 434 -3.26 -20.71 -9.96
N LEU A 435 -3.10 -21.64 -10.88
CA LEU A 435 -3.13 -23.08 -10.61
C LEU A 435 -2.05 -23.48 -9.59
N VAL A 436 -0.81 -23.01 -9.78
CA VAL A 436 0.31 -23.32 -8.86
C VAL A 436 0.06 -22.68 -7.50
N GLY A 437 -0.37 -21.40 -7.49
CA GLY A 437 -0.74 -20.69 -6.27
C GLY A 437 -1.82 -21.42 -5.50
N GLY A 438 -2.88 -21.85 -6.19
CA GLY A 438 -3.99 -22.57 -5.60
C GLY A 438 -3.60 -23.92 -5.02
N ILE A 439 -2.73 -24.70 -5.69
CA ILE A 439 -2.23 -25.97 -5.15
C ILE A 439 -1.40 -25.75 -3.88
N VAL A 440 -0.50 -24.76 -3.89
CA VAL A 440 0.36 -24.45 -2.74
C VAL A 440 -0.47 -23.99 -1.53
N LEU A 441 -1.44 -23.11 -1.75
CA LEU A 441 -2.35 -22.68 -0.69
C LEU A 441 -3.29 -23.80 -0.23
N ALA A 442 -3.69 -24.72 -1.13
CA ALA A 442 -4.48 -25.89 -0.76
C ALA A 442 -3.70 -26.79 0.20
N LEU A 443 -2.42 -27.06 -0.09
CA LEU A 443 -1.56 -27.86 0.81
C LEU A 443 -1.42 -27.23 2.20
N MET A 444 -1.34 -25.90 2.26
CA MET A 444 -1.24 -25.16 3.52
C MET A 444 -2.54 -25.15 4.33
N THR A 445 -3.69 -25.02 3.66
CA THR A 445 -5.00 -24.94 4.33
C THR A 445 -5.60 -26.31 4.65
N LEU A 446 -5.14 -27.36 3.98
CA LEU A 446 -5.64 -28.72 4.12
C LEU A 446 -5.61 -29.24 5.57
N PRO A 447 -4.52 -29.08 6.36
CA PRO A 447 -4.51 -29.49 7.77
C PRO A 447 -5.59 -28.78 8.60
N THR A 448 -5.81 -27.49 8.40
CA THR A 448 -6.84 -26.70 9.12
C THR A 448 -8.23 -27.27 8.85
N ILE A 449 -8.54 -27.57 7.57
CA ILE A 449 -9.83 -28.15 7.18
C ILE A 449 -10.01 -29.56 7.74
N ILE A 450 -8.96 -30.40 7.71
CA ILE A 450 -9.01 -31.77 8.26
C ILE A 450 -9.28 -31.71 9.77
N ILE A 451 -8.54 -30.92 10.51
CA ILE A 451 -8.66 -30.84 11.98
C ILE A 451 -10.05 -30.34 12.38
N ALA A 452 -10.55 -29.27 11.74
CA ALA A 452 -11.85 -28.72 12.01
C ALA A 452 -12.98 -29.67 11.63
N SER A 453 -12.87 -30.34 10.48
CA SER A 453 -13.86 -31.33 10.01
C SER A 453 -13.92 -32.55 10.93
N ARG A 454 -12.76 -33.04 11.40
CA ARG A 454 -12.70 -34.14 12.38
C ARG A 454 -13.35 -33.74 13.70
N ALA A 455 -13.07 -32.55 14.21
CA ALA A 455 -13.71 -32.04 15.43
C ALA A 455 -15.23 -31.98 15.29
N ALA A 456 -15.73 -31.55 14.13
CA ALA A 456 -17.14 -31.48 13.81
C ALA A 456 -17.79 -32.90 13.73
N LEU A 457 -17.13 -33.84 13.06
CA LEU A 457 -17.57 -35.25 12.99
C LEU A 457 -17.59 -35.92 14.38
N GLY A 458 -16.53 -35.70 15.18
CA GLY A 458 -16.45 -36.24 16.55
C GLY A 458 -17.48 -35.67 17.51
N ALA A 459 -18.02 -34.47 17.25
CA ALA A 459 -19.06 -33.85 18.05
C ALA A 459 -20.47 -34.48 17.83
N VAL A 460 -20.68 -35.24 16.75
CA VAL A 460 -21.95 -35.92 16.49
C VAL A 460 -22.18 -37.01 17.53
N PRO A 461 -23.36 -37.07 18.23
CA PRO A 461 -23.61 -38.06 19.25
C PRO A 461 -23.50 -39.50 18.73
N GLY A 462 -22.87 -40.38 19.50
CA GLY A 462 -22.72 -41.80 19.14
C GLY A 462 -24.05 -42.55 18.98
N SER A 463 -25.09 -42.09 19.66
CA SER A 463 -26.46 -42.64 19.54
C SER A 463 -27.01 -42.56 18.11
N VAL A 464 -26.69 -41.51 17.35
CA VAL A 464 -27.10 -41.35 15.94
C VAL A 464 -26.50 -42.47 15.09
N ARG A 465 -25.23 -42.75 15.28
CA ARG A 465 -24.52 -43.85 14.57
C ARG A 465 -25.10 -45.21 14.91
N GLN A 466 -25.34 -45.45 16.20
CA GLN A 466 -25.94 -46.72 16.68
C GLN A 466 -27.38 -46.91 16.18
N ALA A 467 -28.19 -45.87 16.20
CA ALA A 467 -29.56 -45.92 15.70
C ALA A 467 -29.63 -46.25 14.19
N ALA A 468 -28.80 -45.60 13.38
CA ALA A 468 -28.75 -45.87 11.94
C ALA A 468 -28.30 -47.31 11.64
N LEU A 469 -27.28 -47.80 12.34
CA LEU A 469 -26.80 -49.18 12.21
C LEU A 469 -27.86 -50.21 12.67
N ALA A 470 -28.61 -49.92 13.76
CA ALA A 470 -29.69 -50.77 14.24
C ALA A 470 -30.88 -50.88 13.26
N MET A 471 -31.08 -49.82 12.43
CA MET A 471 -32.07 -49.84 11.34
C MET A 471 -31.53 -50.54 10.08
N GLY A 472 -30.36 -51.14 10.10
CA GLY A 472 -29.77 -51.90 8.99
C GLY A 472 -28.96 -51.07 7.99
N ALA A 473 -28.68 -49.79 8.28
CA ALA A 473 -27.83 -48.98 7.44
C ALA A 473 -26.36 -49.46 7.46
N THR A 474 -25.69 -49.43 6.30
CA THR A 474 -24.23 -49.66 6.25
C THR A 474 -23.47 -48.50 6.90
N ARG A 475 -22.20 -48.69 7.26
CA ARG A 475 -21.37 -47.61 7.80
C ARG A 475 -21.30 -46.41 6.87
N LEU A 476 -21.17 -46.63 5.55
CA LEU A 476 -21.13 -45.57 4.56
C LEU A 476 -22.47 -44.81 4.49
N GLN A 477 -23.58 -45.52 4.53
CA GLN A 477 -24.92 -44.90 4.57
C GLN A 477 -25.13 -44.09 5.85
N THR A 478 -24.69 -44.61 7.00
CA THR A 478 -24.76 -43.91 8.29
C THR A 478 -23.96 -42.59 8.21
N VAL A 479 -22.75 -42.62 7.65
CA VAL A 479 -21.92 -41.43 7.52
C VAL A 479 -22.54 -40.41 6.57
N ASN A 480 -22.90 -40.83 5.35
CA ASN A 480 -23.37 -39.90 4.32
C ASN A 480 -24.76 -39.31 4.60
N HIS A 481 -25.67 -40.06 5.21
CA HIS A 481 -27.06 -39.62 5.37
C HIS A 481 -27.34 -39.06 6.77
N HIS A 482 -26.51 -39.36 7.78
CA HIS A 482 -26.79 -38.93 9.15
C HIS A 482 -25.61 -38.14 9.77
N VAL A 483 -24.40 -38.69 9.75
CA VAL A 483 -23.26 -38.06 10.43
C VAL A 483 -22.77 -36.81 9.70
N LEU A 484 -22.52 -36.89 8.39
CA LEU A 484 -22.02 -35.78 7.58
C LEU A 484 -22.99 -34.60 7.51
N PRO A 485 -24.32 -34.79 7.33
CA PRO A 485 -25.26 -33.68 7.41
C PRO A 485 -25.27 -32.98 8.77
N MET A 486 -25.21 -33.74 9.87
CA MET A 486 -25.15 -33.17 11.21
C MET A 486 -23.86 -32.47 11.53
N ALA A 487 -22.72 -32.91 10.96
CA ALA A 487 -21.44 -32.29 11.11
C ALA A 487 -21.22 -31.10 10.16
N SER A 488 -22.05 -30.94 9.12
CA SER A 488 -21.84 -29.96 8.05
C SER A 488 -21.71 -28.51 8.52
N PRO A 489 -22.41 -28.00 9.55
CA PRO A 489 -22.19 -26.64 10.03
C PRO A 489 -20.75 -26.43 10.59
N GLY A 490 -20.23 -27.44 11.29
CA GLY A 490 -18.85 -27.39 11.82
C GLY A 490 -17.79 -27.52 10.71
N ILE A 491 -18.04 -28.39 9.74
CA ILE A 491 -17.18 -28.58 8.56
C ILE A 491 -17.12 -27.27 7.74
N LEU A 492 -18.26 -26.65 7.48
CA LEU A 492 -18.34 -25.38 6.77
C LEU A 492 -17.59 -24.27 7.53
N THR A 493 -17.71 -24.23 8.88
CA THR A 493 -16.95 -23.29 9.69
C THR A 493 -15.45 -23.47 9.52
N GLY A 494 -14.95 -24.72 9.55
CA GLY A 494 -13.54 -25.02 9.30
C GLY A 494 -13.07 -24.62 7.90
N SER A 495 -13.92 -24.85 6.89
CA SER A 495 -13.66 -24.44 5.52
C SER A 495 -13.60 -22.92 5.37
N ILE A 496 -14.47 -22.17 6.06
CA ILE A 496 -14.45 -20.70 6.08
C ILE A 496 -13.15 -20.17 6.70
N ILE A 497 -12.69 -20.78 7.79
CA ILE A 497 -11.41 -20.41 8.42
C ILE A 497 -10.25 -20.66 7.46
N GLY A 498 -10.23 -21.82 6.78
CA GLY A 498 -9.23 -22.12 5.77
C GLY A 498 -9.26 -21.15 4.58
N LEU A 499 -10.46 -20.76 4.12
CA LEU A 499 -10.65 -19.75 3.08
C LEU A 499 -10.08 -18.39 3.52
N ALA A 500 -10.43 -17.92 4.70
CA ALA A 500 -9.96 -16.64 5.23
C ALA A 500 -8.42 -16.62 5.36
N GLN A 501 -7.82 -17.74 5.78
CA GLN A 501 -6.37 -17.91 5.84
C GLN A 501 -5.75 -17.83 4.43
N ALA A 502 -6.31 -18.53 3.44
CA ALA A 502 -5.78 -18.56 2.07
C ALA A 502 -5.80 -17.19 1.38
N ILE A 503 -6.86 -16.39 1.59
CA ILE A 503 -7.01 -15.06 0.97
C ILE A 503 -5.94 -14.09 1.45
N GLY A 504 -5.55 -14.16 2.73
CA GLY A 504 -4.58 -13.24 3.34
C GLY A 504 -3.11 -13.61 3.10
N GLU A 505 -2.82 -14.78 2.54
CA GLU A 505 -1.45 -15.27 2.41
C GLU A 505 -0.71 -14.67 1.21
N THR A 506 0.35 -13.94 1.50
CA THR A 506 1.19 -13.28 0.48
C THR A 506 2.49 -14.05 0.22
N ALA A 507 3.19 -14.49 1.27
CA ALA A 507 4.53 -15.02 1.18
C ALA A 507 4.69 -16.24 0.25
N PRO A 508 3.82 -17.27 0.29
CA PRO A 508 3.91 -18.39 -0.66
C PRO A 508 3.75 -17.95 -2.11
N LEU A 509 2.86 -17.01 -2.37
CA LEU A 509 2.55 -16.51 -3.71
C LEU A 509 3.72 -15.73 -4.30
N LEU A 510 4.43 -14.94 -3.50
CA LEU A 510 5.66 -14.26 -3.89
C LEU A 510 6.74 -15.28 -4.37
N LEU A 511 6.93 -16.36 -3.62
CA LEU A 511 7.97 -17.34 -3.88
C LEU A 511 7.75 -18.19 -5.11
N ILE A 512 6.49 -18.45 -5.49
CA ILE A 512 6.16 -19.16 -6.74
C ILE A 512 6.20 -18.24 -7.98
N GLY A 513 6.54 -16.95 -7.78
CA GLY A 513 6.78 -16.02 -8.88
C GLY A 513 5.56 -15.20 -9.32
N MET A 514 4.57 -14.99 -8.45
CA MET A 514 3.44 -14.09 -8.72
C MET A 514 3.80 -12.60 -8.53
N VAL A 515 5.08 -12.28 -8.40
CA VAL A 515 5.66 -10.93 -8.27
C VAL A 515 5.75 -10.21 -9.61
N ALA A 516 5.53 -10.89 -10.73
CA ALA A 516 5.67 -10.27 -12.03
C ALA A 516 4.59 -9.20 -12.24
N PHE A 517 5.00 -8.07 -12.79
CA PHE A 517 4.10 -7.07 -13.34
C PHE A 517 3.18 -7.70 -14.39
N VAL A 518 1.88 -7.58 -14.22
CA VAL A 518 0.85 -8.17 -15.08
C VAL A 518 -0.03 -7.06 -15.62
N ALA A 519 0.31 -6.58 -16.82
CA ALA A 519 -0.45 -5.53 -17.50
C ALA A 519 -1.74 -6.06 -18.16
N GLU A 520 -1.87 -7.38 -18.35
CA GLU A 520 -3.01 -8.00 -19.02
C GLU A 520 -3.87 -8.81 -18.04
N MET A 521 -5.16 -8.93 -18.35
CA MET A 521 -6.08 -9.74 -17.55
C MET A 521 -5.84 -11.23 -17.78
N PRO A 522 -5.65 -12.05 -16.72
CA PRO A 522 -5.55 -13.49 -16.87
C PRO A 522 -6.88 -14.07 -17.35
N GLN A 523 -6.86 -14.88 -18.39
CA GLN A 523 -8.04 -15.54 -18.97
C GLN A 523 -8.25 -16.95 -18.41
N GLY A 524 -7.21 -17.55 -17.82
CA GLY A 524 -7.24 -18.90 -17.30
C GLY A 524 -6.32 -19.14 -16.12
N ALA A 525 -6.51 -20.29 -15.45
CA ALA A 525 -5.70 -20.69 -14.30
C ALA A 525 -4.22 -20.99 -14.65
N THR A 526 -3.89 -21.06 -15.94
CA THR A 526 -2.55 -21.32 -16.48
C THR A 526 -1.91 -20.09 -17.10
N ASP A 527 -2.54 -18.94 -17.02
CA ASP A 527 -1.95 -17.67 -17.45
C ASP A 527 -1.15 -17.03 -16.32
N ARG A 528 -0.28 -16.09 -16.66
CA ARG A 528 0.41 -15.32 -15.64
C ARG A 528 -0.59 -14.38 -14.95
N ALA A 529 -0.61 -14.43 -13.63
CA ALA A 529 -1.48 -13.59 -12.83
C ALA A 529 -0.73 -13.09 -11.59
N THR A 530 -1.22 -12.00 -11.03
CA THR A 530 -0.87 -11.56 -9.68
C THR A 530 -2.07 -11.79 -8.75
N ALA A 531 -1.81 -11.81 -7.44
CA ALA A 531 -2.87 -11.85 -6.45
C ALA A 531 -2.98 -10.48 -5.75
N LEU A 532 -4.16 -10.13 -5.28
CA LEU A 532 -4.38 -8.82 -4.64
C LEU A 532 -3.44 -8.57 -3.44
N PRO A 533 -3.16 -9.53 -2.52
CA PRO A 533 -2.14 -9.34 -1.48
C PRO A 533 -0.73 -9.11 -2.02
N VAL A 534 -0.38 -9.75 -3.15
CA VAL A 534 0.92 -9.57 -3.81
C VAL A 534 1.01 -8.20 -4.47
N LEU A 535 -0.06 -7.74 -5.12
CA LEU A 535 -0.16 -6.41 -5.72
C LEU A 535 0.01 -5.32 -4.65
N ILE A 536 -0.67 -5.46 -3.51
CA ILE A 536 -0.52 -4.56 -2.36
C ILE A 536 0.94 -4.50 -1.89
N PHE A 537 1.60 -5.64 -1.77
CA PHE A 537 3.01 -5.71 -1.41
C PHE A 537 3.90 -5.00 -2.44
N GLN A 538 3.66 -5.21 -3.73
CA GLN A 538 4.42 -4.53 -4.80
C GLN A 538 4.24 -3.01 -4.74
N TRP A 539 3.01 -2.52 -4.64
CA TRP A 539 2.73 -1.09 -4.55
C TRP A 539 3.34 -0.47 -3.29
N SER A 540 3.29 -1.17 -2.14
CA SER A 540 3.87 -0.68 -0.87
C SER A 540 5.40 -0.56 -0.88
N THR A 541 6.09 -1.22 -1.81
CA THR A 541 7.55 -1.20 -1.94
C THR A 541 8.05 -0.22 -2.99
N ARG A 542 7.16 0.43 -3.73
CA ARG A 542 7.54 1.49 -4.70
C ARG A 542 7.96 2.76 -3.97
N ALA A 543 8.94 3.47 -4.51
CA ALA A 543 9.53 4.65 -3.89
C ALA A 543 8.66 5.92 -4.04
N GLU A 544 7.83 5.98 -5.07
CA GLU A 544 7.00 7.14 -5.37
C GLU A 544 5.82 7.21 -4.40
N ARG A 545 5.60 8.39 -3.83
CA ARG A 545 4.55 8.63 -2.83
C ARG A 545 3.13 8.47 -3.37
N ALA A 546 2.94 8.49 -4.67
CA ALA A 546 1.66 8.27 -5.32
C ALA A 546 1.09 6.87 -5.06
N TRP A 547 1.96 5.89 -4.78
CA TRP A 547 1.54 4.51 -4.48
C TRP A 547 1.00 4.32 -3.05
N GLU A 548 1.26 5.24 -2.12
CA GLU A 548 0.76 5.14 -0.74
C GLU A 548 -0.79 5.11 -0.69
N PRO A 549 -1.51 6.09 -1.31
CA PRO A 549 -2.97 6.04 -1.37
C PRO A 549 -3.51 4.86 -2.18
N MET A 550 -2.84 4.48 -3.28
CA MET A 550 -3.24 3.34 -4.11
C MET A 550 -3.12 2.03 -3.34
N THR A 551 -2.03 1.85 -2.59
CA THR A 551 -1.84 0.70 -1.69
C THR A 551 -2.93 0.65 -0.63
N SER A 552 -3.23 1.77 0.01
CA SER A 552 -4.27 1.88 1.04
C SER A 552 -5.66 1.58 0.47
N ALA A 553 -5.96 2.02 -0.75
CA ALA A 553 -7.20 1.68 -1.45
C ALA A 553 -7.28 0.19 -1.78
N ALA A 554 -6.20 -0.42 -2.26
CA ALA A 554 -6.14 -1.86 -2.54
C ALA A 554 -6.33 -2.70 -1.26
N ILE A 555 -5.80 -2.26 -0.11
CA ILE A 555 -6.04 -2.90 1.19
C ILE A 555 -7.54 -2.85 1.55
N ILE A 556 -8.21 -1.71 1.37
CA ILE A 556 -9.65 -1.59 1.63
C ILE A 556 -10.45 -2.53 0.72
N ILE A 557 -10.08 -2.60 -0.56
CA ILE A 557 -10.73 -3.50 -1.52
C ILE A 557 -10.52 -4.96 -1.11
N LEU A 558 -9.32 -5.35 -0.69
CA LEU A 558 -9.04 -6.69 -0.18
C LEU A 558 -9.90 -7.02 1.04
N LEU A 559 -9.97 -6.11 2.02
CA LEU A 559 -10.80 -6.28 3.22
C LEU A 559 -12.29 -6.40 2.87
N LEU A 560 -12.77 -5.63 1.90
CA LEU A 560 -14.14 -5.72 1.39
C LEU A 560 -14.40 -7.09 0.74
N VAL A 561 -13.50 -7.56 -0.11
CA VAL A 561 -13.59 -8.88 -0.75
C VAL A 561 -13.62 -9.99 0.30
N MET A 562 -12.74 -9.92 1.31
CA MET A 562 -12.74 -10.87 2.44
C MET A 562 -14.07 -10.83 3.20
N LEU A 563 -14.59 -9.65 3.47
CA LEU A 563 -15.88 -9.49 4.17
C LEU A 563 -17.02 -10.10 3.37
N VAL A 564 -17.08 -9.86 2.06
CA VAL A 564 -18.10 -10.41 1.17
C VAL A 564 -18.00 -11.93 1.09
N LEU A 565 -16.81 -12.49 0.87
CA LEU A 565 -16.60 -13.94 0.78
C LEU A 565 -16.93 -14.65 2.10
N ASN A 566 -16.46 -14.10 3.22
CA ASN A 566 -16.79 -14.64 4.54
C ASN A 566 -18.29 -14.52 4.85
N GLY A 567 -18.92 -13.40 4.48
CA GLY A 567 -20.35 -13.19 4.62
C GLY A 567 -21.17 -14.22 3.82
N LEU A 568 -20.80 -14.46 2.56
CA LEU A 568 -21.44 -15.49 1.72
C LEU A 568 -21.26 -16.88 2.33
N ALA A 569 -20.08 -17.20 2.82
CA ALA A 569 -19.81 -18.50 3.46
C ALA A 569 -20.63 -18.69 4.75
N VAL A 570 -20.77 -17.64 5.58
CA VAL A 570 -21.65 -17.66 6.77
C VAL A 570 -23.13 -17.81 6.37
N LEU A 571 -23.60 -17.12 5.33
CA LEU A 571 -24.95 -17.25 4.83
C LEU A 571 -25.23 -18.67 4.32
N MET A 572 -24.29 -19.29 3.62
CA MET A 572 -24.39 -20.70 3.22
C MET A 572 -24.51 -21.61 4.44
N ARG A 573 -23.66 -21.42 5.46
CA ARG A 573 -23.73 -22.17 6.72
C ARG A 573 -25.12 -22.08 7.38
N LEU A 574 -25.64 -20.85 7.54
CA LEU A 574 -26.97 -20.63 8.16
C LEU A 574 -28.12 -21.30 7.39
N ARG A 575 -27.96 -21.49 6.07
CA ARG A 575 -28.93 -22.20 5.25
C ARG A 575 -28.93 -23.72 5.50
N TYR A 576 -27.77 -24.28 5.87
CA TYR A 576 -27.64 -25.71 6.21
C TYR A 576 -27.89 -26.02 7.69
N GLU A 577 -27.99 -25.02 8.57
CA GLU A 577 -28.41 -25.17 9.96
C GLU A 577 -29.95 -25.30 10.13
N LYS A 578 -30.75 -24.96 9.09
CA LYS A 578 -32.18 -25.12 9.05
C LYS A 578 -32.57 -26.46 8.43
#